data_6f88cd1618438ac2828d4fe28f254b63
#
_entry.id   6f88cd1618438ac2828d4fe28f254b63
#
_cell.length_a   1.000
_cell.length_b   1.000
_cell.length_c   1.000
_cell.angle_alpha   90.00
_cell.angle_beta   90.00
_cell.angle_gamma   90.00
#
_symmetry.space_group_name_H-M   'P 1'
#
loop_
_entity.id
_entity.type
_entity.pdbx_description
1 polymer ?
#
loop_
_entity_poly.entity_id
_entity_poly.type
_entity_poly.pdbx_seq_one_letter_code
_entity_poly.pdbx_strand_id
1 'polypeptide(L)'
;MGKLQQGRQYQDTVFRMYFNDAERLKEVAGALHGKIYTAEEPVQIMTLEGTFLSQMKNDISFLLKNRHLLFMEHQSTVNRNMALRCLYYVCEQLKQYIPSKKLYQNAPIRIPIPEFHVFYTGSRDMPETYQMKLSDAYMNATEEINLELKVNFHNIAYDKEKTLLQKSRSLRDYSFFIDRIKGNMADGMERAQAIREAMRYCEEHDIMKEFLQQHEGEVVDMVNFEWNQKDFEEAILEEGIERGLARGRAEGRAEGRSEGRSEEKNAFVVELLKEKLPMETIAKVSKLSVEKIQELGRLHSLL
;
A
#
# COMPACT_ATOMS: atom_id res chain seq x y z
N MET A 1 3.55 17.57 9.38
CA MET A 1 3.47 16.10 9.20
C MET A 1 4.27 15.56 8.00
N GLY A 2 4.61 16.35 6.97
CA GLY A 2 5.32 15.89 5.76
C GLY A 2 6.78 15.45 5.92
N LYS A 3 7.54 15.98 6.87
CA LYS A 3 8.97 15.65 7.02
C LYS A 3 9.28 14.25 7.54
N LEU A 4 8.36 13.59 8.25
CA LEU A 4 8.54 12.25 8.84
C LEU A 4 8.26 11.09 7.85
N GLN A 5 7.48 11.31 6.80
CA GLN A 5 7.22 10.30 5.76
C GLN A 5 8.36 10.18 4.74
N GLN A 6 9.11 11.26 4.51
CA GLN A 6 10.20 11.35 3.52
C GLN A 6 11.43 10.48 3.83
N GLY A 7 11.61 10.07 5.10
CA GLY A 7 12.79 9.32 5.55
C GLY A 7 12.69 7.80 5.45
N ARG A 8 11.63 7.23 4.88
CA ARG A 8 11.29 5.81 5.10
C ARG A 8 11.44 4.93 3.88
N GLN A 9 11.30 5.47 2.67
CA GLN A 9 11.32 4.70 1.42
C GLN A 9 12.69 4.05 1.13
N TYR A 10 13.81 4.72 1.47
CA TYR A 10 15.14 4.13 1.27
C TYR A 10 15.32 2.80 2.02
N GLN A 11 14.70 2.66 3.20
CA GLN A 11 14.80 1.43 3.99
C GLN A 11 14.12 0.26 3.27
N ASP A 12 12.92 0.47 2.73
CA ASP A 12 12.18 -0.54 1.97
C ASP A 12 12.97 -0.95 0.71
N THR A 13 13.55 0.02 0.01
CA THR A 13 14.32 -0.22 -1.21
C THR A 13 15.61 -0.97 -0.93
N VAL A 14 16.39 -0.54 0.08
CA VAL A 14 17.61 -1.26 0.49
C VAL A 14 17.27 -2.67 1.00
N PHE A 15 16.16 -2.83 1.74
CA PHE A 15 15.70 -4.15 2.18
C PHE A 15 15.45 -5.08 0.99
N ARG A 16 14.69 -4.62 0.01
CA ARG A 16 14.38 -5.40 -1.20
C ARG A 16 15.63 -5.74 -2.00
N MET A 17 16.54 -4.80 -2.19
CA MET A 17 17.79 -5.05 -2.91
C MET A 17 18.70 -6.03 -2.16
N TYR A 18 18.89 -5.82 -0.86
CA TYR A 18 19.79 -6.63 -0.06
C TYR A 18 19.30 -8.07 0.08
N PHE A 19 18.00 -8.25 0.31
CA PHE A 19 17.40 -9.58 0.45
C PHE A 19 16.93 -10.22 -0.87
N ASN A 20 17.13 -9.58 -2.02
CA ASN A 20 16.93 -10.21 -3.33
C ASN A 20 18.10 -11.13 -3.70
N ASP A 21 18.47 -12.00 -2.78
CA ASP A 21 19.62 -12.92 -2.86
C ASP A 21 19.27 -14.25 -2.22
N ALA A 22 19.46 -15.35 -2.97
CA ALA A 22 19.03 -16.68 -2.54
C ALA A 22 19.71 -17.17 -1.25
N GLU A 23 20.99 -16.85 -1.05
CA GLU A 23 21.73 -17.30 0.14
C GLU A 23 21.30 -16.53 1.38
N ARG A 24 21.07 -15.22 1.27
CA ARG A 24 20.53 -14.41 2.38
C ARG A 24 19.10 -14.83 2.72
N LEU A 25 18.29 -15.16 1.73
CA LEU A 25 16.92 -15.66 1.96
C LEU A 25 16.93 -17.03 2.67
N LYS A 26 17.85 -17.93 2.32
CA LYS A 26 18.04 -19.20 3.03
C LYS A 26 18.47 -18.99 4.48
N GLU A 27 19.41 -18.08 4.68
CA GLU A 27 19.94 -17.75 6.00
C GLU A 27 18.86 -17.20 6.92
N VAL A 28 18.06 -16.24 6.43
CA VAL A 28 16.93 -15.68 7.17
C VAL A 28 15.86 -16.75 7.46
N ALA A 29 15.48 -17.54 6.45
CA ALA A 29 14.54 -18.65 6.66
C ALA A 29 15.08 -19.67 7.68
N GLY A 30 16.37 -19.94 7.68
CA GLY A 30 17.05 -20.77 8.65
C GLY A 30 16.92 -20.23 10.08
N ALA A 31 17.14 -18.93 10.25
CA ALA A 31 16.98 -18.24 11.53
C ALA A 31 15.55 -18.27 12.05
N LEU A 32 14.56 -18.09 11.14
CA LEU A 32 13.13 -18.15 11.47
C LEU A 32 12.67 -19.56 11.86
N HIS A 33 13.16 -20.58 11.16
CA HIS A 33 12.75 -21.97 11.36
C HIS A 33 13.59 -22.71 12.40
N GLY A 34 14.67 -22.11 12.89
CA GLY A 34 15.64 -22.77 13.78
C GLY A 34 16.37 -23.94 13.08
N LYS A 35 16.67 -23.82 11.79
CA LYS A 35 17.28 -24.85 10.93
C LYS A 35 18.41 -24.24 10.09
N ILE A 36 19.30 -25.09 9.60
CA ILE A 36 20.29 -24.71 8.60
C ILE A 36 19.83 -25.25 7.25
N TYR A 37 19.73 -24.38 6.25
CA TYR A 37 19.47 -24.74 4.87
C TYR A 37 20.80 -24.76 4.10
N THR A 38 21.01 -25.81 3.30
CA THR A 38 22.23 -25.98 2.52
C THR A 38 22.15 -25.29 1.17
N ALA A 39 23.29 -25.10 0.51
CA ALA A 39 23.36 -24.51 -0.84
C ALA A 39 22.53 -25.27 -1.88
N GLU A 40 22.39 -26.60 -1.71
CA GLU A 40 21.65 -27.47 -2.63
C GLU A 40 20.12 -27.30 -2.57
N GLU A 41 19.61 -26.68 -1.48
CA GLU A 41 18.17 -26.50 -1.32
C GLU A 41 17.67 -25.33 -2.18
N PRO A 42 16.71 -25.58 -3.11
CA PRO A 42 16.31 -24.56 -4.07
C PRO A 42 15.54 -23.42 -3.39
N VAL A 43 15.89 -22.20 -3.79
CA VAL A 43 15.14 -20.98 -3.53
C VAL A 43 14.72 -20.38 -4.87
N GLN A 44 13.45 -20.09 -5.01
CA GLN A 44 12.91 -19.38 -6.16
C GLN A 44 12.27 -18.07 -5.67
N ILE A 45 12.83 -16.94 -6.08
CA ILE A 45 12.25 -15.62 -5.79
C ILE A 45 10.98 -15.45 -6.61
N MET A 46 9.90 -15.03 -5.96
CA MET A 46 8.54 -14.94 -6.52
C MET A 46 7.88 -13.59 -6.23
N THR A 47 8.67 -12.56 -5.97
CA THR A 47 8.19 -11.23 -5.57
C THR A 47 7.16 -10.65 -6.54
N LEU A 48 6.07 -10.10 -6.02
CA LEU A 48 5.04 -9.43 -6.82
C LEU A 48 5.50 -8.01 -7.16
N GLU A 49 5.83 -7.77 -8.42
CA GLU A 49 6.30 -6.45 -8.88
C GLU A 49 5.17 -5.48 -9.19
N GLY A 50 3.92 -5.95 -9.14
CA GLY A 50 2.77 -5.20 -9.61
C GLY A 50 2.72 -5.14 -11.14
N THR A 51 1.53 -5.27 -11.70
CA THR A 51 1.28 -5.13 -13.13
C THR A 51 0.27 -4.02 -13.37
N PHE A 52 0.07 -3.63 -14.63
CA PHE A 52 -0.97 -2.66 -15.02
C PHE A 52 -2.37 -3.06 -14.51
N LEU A 53 -2.64 -4.36 -14.38
CA LEU A 53 -3.91 -4.91 -13.92
C LEU A 53 -3.97 -5.18 -12.40
N SER A 54 -2.80 -5.31 -11.74
CA SER A 54 -2.70 -5.50 -10.30
C SER A 54 -1.60 -4.60 -9.74
N GLN A 55 -1.99 -3.59 -8.98
CA GLN A 55 -1.05 -2.69 -8.29
C GLN A 55 -0.48 -3.31 -7.01
N MET A 56 -0.79 -4.60 -6.74
CA MET A 56 -0.30 -5.30 -5.57
C MET A 56 1.19 -5.58 -5.68
N LYS A 57 1.93 -4.99 -4.76
CA LYS A 57 3.38 -5.20 -4.60
C LYS A 57 3.63 -5.69 -3.19
N ASN A 58 4.46 -6.69 -3.06
CA ASN A 58 5.06 -7.07 -1.79
C ASN A 58 6.57 -6.81 -1.84
N ASP A 59 7.22 -6.74 -0.67
CA ASP A 59 8.65 -6.44 -0.66
C ASP A 59 9.45 -7.62 -1.20
N ILE A 60 9.32 -8.80 -0.60
CA ILE A 60 9.96 -10.02 -1.06
C ILE A 60 9.03 -11.20 -0.81
N SER A 61 8.92 -12.11 -1.79
CA SER A 61 8.41 -13.44 -1.59
C SER A 61 9.25 -14.48 -2.32
N PHE A 62 9.38 -15.66 -1.72
CA PHE A 62 10.16 -16.73 -2.30
C PHE A 62 9.65 -18.12 -1.90
N LEU A 63 9.85 -19.07 -2.79
CA LEU A 63 9.55 -20.47 -2.58
C LEU A 63 10.83 -21.19 -2.15
N LEU A 64 10.81 -21.77 -0.96
CA LEU A 64 11.92 -22.57 -0.40
C LEU A 64 11.58 -24.06 -0.46
N LYS A 65 12.45 -24.84 -1.08
CA LYS A 65 12.31 -26.32 -1.21
C LYS A 65 11.01 -26.78 -1.88
N ASN A 66 10.37 -25.95 -2.68
CA ASN A 66 9.02 -26.19 -3.21
C ASN A 66 7.96 -26.50 -2.14
N ARG A 67 8.22 -26.13 -0.89
CA ARG A 67 7.38 -26.47 0.26
C ARG A 67 6.89 -25.28 1.06
N HIS A 68 7.72 -24.27 1.24
CA HIS A 68 7.43 -23.08 2.02
C HIS A 68 7.40 -21.86 1.11
N LEU A 69 6.31 -21.11 1.11
CA LEU A 69 6.17 -19.82 0.40
C LEU A 69 6.25 -18.71 1.44
N LEU A 70 7.43 -18.10 1.57
CA LEU A 70 7.67 -17.05 2.55
C LEU A 70 7.40 -15.67 1.94
N PHE A 71 6.73 -14.82 2.70
CA PHE A 71 6.53 -13.41 2.44
C PHE A 71 7.28 -12.63 3.50
N MET A 72 8.18 -11.75 3.08
CA MET A 72 8.97 -10.87 3.92
C MET A 72 8.62 -9.43 3.61
N GLU A 73 8.09 -8.71 4.57
CA GLU A 73 7.70 -7.31 4.46
C GLU A 73 8.53 -6.45 5.40
N HIS A 74 9.11 -5.37 4.89
CA HIS A 74 9.78 -4.37 5.72
C HIS A 74 8.82 -3.29 6.18
N GLN A 75 8.94 -2.84 7.42
CA GLN A 75 8.17 -1.72 7.94
C GLN A 75 9.00 -0.81 8.84
N SER A 76 8.99 0.48 8.56
CA SER A 76 9.47 1.55 9.45
C SER A 76 8.37 2.12 10.34
N THR A 77 7.10 1.83 10.02
CA THR A 77 5.90 2.15 10.84
C THR A 77 5.00 0.94 10.92
N VAL A 78 4.38 0.73 12.06
CA VAL A 78 3.44 -0.38 12.26
C VAL A 78 2.18 -0.15 11.43
N ASN A 79 1.89 -1.09 10.53
CA ASN A 79 0.64 -1.14 9.77
C ASN A 79 -0.22 -2.29 10.32
N ARG A 80 -1.35 -1.96 10.94
CA ARG A 80 -2.26 -2.95 11.53
C ARG A 80 -3.04 -3.77 10.50
N ASN A 81 -3.03 -3.37 9.22
CA ASN A 81 -3.72 -4.07 8.14
C ASN A 81 -2.84 -5.13 7.45
N MET A 82 -1.69 -5.49 8.05
CA MET A 82 -0.76 -6.42 7.38
C MET A 82 -1.36 -7.80 7.15
N ALA A 83 -2.18 -8.32 8.07
CA ALA A 83 -2.82 -9.61 7.86
C ALA A 83 -3.78 -9.58 6.64
N LEU A 84 -4.53 -8.49 6.46
CA LEU A 84 -5.37 -8.31 5.29
C LEU A 84 -4.54 -8.14 4.00
N ARG A 85 -3.44 -7.38 4.03
CA ARG A 85 -2.53 -7.23 2.88
C ARG A 85 -1.90 -8.57 2.50
N CYS A 86 -1.43 -9.35 3.47
CA CYS A 86 -0.85 -10.67 3.24
C CYS A 86 -1.86 -11.66 2.64
N LEU A 87 -3.14 -11.56 3.00
CA LEU A 87 -4.19 -12.36 2.35
C LEU A 87 -4.27 -12.05 0.85
N TYR A 88 -4.23 -10.79 0.46
CA TYR A 88 -4.20 -10.42 -0.95
C TYR A 88 -2.93 -10.91 -1.65
N TYR A 89 -1.76 -10.77 -1.02
CA TYR A 89 -0.50 -11.23 -1.61
C TYR A 89 -0.51 -12.73 -1.88
N VAL A 90 -0.91 -13.55 -0.91
CA VAL A 90 -0.95 -15.00 -1.11
C VAL A 90 -1.98 -15.39 -2.16
N CYS A 91 -3.12 -14.72 -2.23
CA CYS A 91 -4.10 -14.97 -3.29
C CYS A 91 -3.53 -14.69 -4.68
N GLU A 92 -2.86 -13.55 -4.88
CA GLU A 92 -2.23 -13.21 -6.16
C GLU A 92 -1.10 -14.19 -6.51
N GLN A 93 -0.29 -14.58 -5.53
CA GLN A 93 0.80 -15.54 -5.75
C GLN A 93 0.26 -16.91 -6.13
N LEU A 94 -0.79 -17.39 -5.47
CA LEU A 94 -1.40 -18.68 -5.79
C LEU A 94 -2.10 -18.69 -7.15
N LYS A 95 -2.67 -17.55 -7.61
CA LYS A 95 -3.20 -17.43 -8.98
C LYS A 95 -2.12 -17.62 -10.04
N GLN A 96 -0.91 -17.13 -9.78
CA GLN A 96 0.23 -17.32 -10.69
C GLN A 96 0.79 -18.75 -10.61
N TYR A 97 0.80 -19.33 -9.41
CA TYR A 97 1.36 -20.65 -9.15
C TYR A 97 0.45 -21.79 -9.63
N ILE A 98 -0.88 -21.61 -9.55
CA ILE A 98 -1.86 -22.66 -9.84
C ILE A 98 -2.63 -22.33 -11.13
N PRO A 99 -2.47 -23.11 -12.22
CA PRO A 99 -3.30 -22.95 -13.40
C PRO A 99 -4.78 -23.09 -13.06
N SER A 100 -5.62 -22.13 -13.46
CA SER A 100 -7.04 -22.08 -13.12
C SER A 100 -7.82 -23.37 -13.47
N LYS A 101 -7.45 -24.05 -14.57
CA LYS A 101 -8.04 -25.33 -14.96
C LYS A 101 -7.90 -26.43 -13.90
N LYS A 102 -6.85 -26.40 -13.07
CA LYS A 102 -6.64 -27.40 -12.02
C LYS A 102 -7.66 -27.27 -10.89
N LEU A 103 -8.22 -26.09 -10.64
CA LEU A 103 -9.22 -25.88 -9.59
C LEU A 103 -10.53 -26.63 -9.83
N TYR A 104 -10.80 -27.03 -11.09
CA TYR A 104 -11.99 -27.79 -11.48
C TYR A 104 -11.76 -29.32 -11.51
N GLN A 105 -10.58 -29.77 -11.13
CA GLN A 105 -10.26 -31.21 -11.04
C GLN A 105 -10.70 -31.77 -9.68
N ASN A 106 -11.10 -33.02 -9.65
CA ASN A 106 -11.51 -33.69 -8.40
C ASN A 106 -10.32 -34.01 -7.47
N ALA A 107 -9.10 -34.07 -8.00
CA ALA A 107 -7.92 -34.35 -7.21
C ALA A 107 -7.46 -33.10 -6.42
N PRO A 108 -7.12 -33.25 -5.11
CA PRO A 108 -6.64 -32.13 -4.30
C PRO A 108 -5.33 -31.56 -4.86
N ILE A 109 -5.27 -30.24 -4.99
CA ILE A 109 -4.05 -29.54 -5.37
C ILE A 109 -3.19 -29.35 -4.11
N ARG A 110 -1.91 -29.73 -4.20
CA ARG A 110 -0.93 -29.46 -3.14
C ARG A 110 -0.32 -28.08 -3.39
N ILE A 111 -0.35 -27.23 -2.36
CA ILE A 111 0.23 -25.88 -2.38
C ILE A 111 1.34 -25.77 -1.35
N PRO A 112 2.33 -24.90 -1.55
CA PRO A 112 3.32 -24.57 -0.54
C PRO A 112 2.65 -24.01 0.72
N ILE A 113 3.28 -24.18 1.87
CA ILE A 113 2.83 -23.59 3.13
C ILE A 113 3.15 -22.10 3.10
N PRO A 114 2.16 -21.18 3.12
CA PRO A 114 2.44 -19.76 3.16
C PRO A 114 2.85 -19.31 4.56
N GLU A 115 3.89 -18.49 4.65
CA GLU A 115 4.43 -17.92 5.88
C GLU A 115 4.61 -16.42 5.70
N PHE A 116 4.18 -15.63 6.69
CA PHE A 116 4.17 -14.18 6.61
C PHE A 116 4.99 -13.59 7.74
N HIS A 117 5.98 -12.78 7.38
CA HIS A 117 6.93 -12.16 8.29
C HIS A 117 7.04 -10.67 8.01
N VAL A 118 6.85 -9.84 9.03
CA VAL A 118 7.08 -8.40 8.99
C VAL A 118 8.32 -8.08 9.79
N PHE A 119 9.27 -7.39 9.20
CA PHE A 119 10.51 -6.93 9.79
C PHE A 119 10.44 -5.42 10.07
N TYR A 120 10.38 -5.05 11.34
CA TYR A 120 10.19 -3.68 11.77
C TYR A 120 11.51 -3.06 12.21
N THR A 121 11.84 -1.91 11.63
CA THR A 121 13.03 -1.11 11.96
C THR A 121 12.68 0.26 12.56
N GLY A 122 11.40 0.53 12.86
CA GLY A 122 10.99 1.84 13.36
C GLY A 122 11.54 2.17 14.75
N SER A 123 11.33 3.42 15.18
CA SER A 123 11.79 3.94 16.48
C SER A 123 10.78 3.80 17.63
N ARG A 124 9.55 3.34 17.30
CA ARG A 124 8.55 3.12 18.35
C ARG A 124 8.94 1.88 19.15
N ASP A 125 8.82 1.97 20.48
CA ASP A 125 8.98 0.82 21.36
C ASP A 125 7.93 -0.25 21.05
N MET A 126 8.39 -1.42 20.64
CA MET A 126 7.57 -2.55 20.23
C MET A 126 8.14 -3.85 20.80
N PRO A 127 7.31 -4.83 21.14
CA PRO A 127 7.78 -6.15 21.51
C PRO A 127 8.76 -6.74 20.48
N GLU A 128 9.70 -7.57 20.92
CA GLU A 128 10.62 -8.24 19.99
C GLU A 128 9.88 -9.05 18.95
N THR A 129 8.82 -9.75 19.36
CA THR A 129 7.95 -10.53 18.46
C THR A 129 6.51 -10.48 18.94
N TYR A 130 5.57 -10.50 18.00
CA TYR A 130 4.16 -10.78 18.22
C TYR A 130 3.47 -11.25 16.94
N GLN A 131 2.23 -11.71 17.04
CA GLN A 131 1.44 -12.09 15.87
C GLN A 131 0.29 -11.10 15.64
N MET A 132 0.12 -10.68 14.39
CA MET A 132 -1.07 -10.01 13.89
C MET A 132 -1.98 -11.07 13.26
N LYS A 133 -3.27 -11.00 13.53
CA LYS A 133 -4.25 -11.96 13.02
C LYS A 133 -5.23 -11.27 12.07
N LEU A 134 -5.70 -12.01 11.07
CA LEU A 134 -6.74 -11.50 10.18
C LEU A 134 -8.05 -11.26 10.93
N SER A 135 -8.34 -12.09 11.94
CA SER A 135 -9.50 -11.93 12.82
C SER A 135 -9.54 -10.62 13.58
N ASP A 136 -8.40 -9.96 13.80
CA ASP A 136 -8.35 -8.63 14.43
C ASP A 136 -9.03 -7.54 13.56
N ALA A 137 -9.27 -7.82 12.29
CA ALA A 137 -9.94 -6.93 11.34
C ALA A 137 -11.43 -7.25 11.13
N TYR A 138 -11.96 -8.31 11.72
CA TYR A 138 -13.37 -8.68 11.58
C TYR A 138 -14.28 -7.80 12.42
N MET A 139 -15.43 -7.42 11.88
CA MET A 139 -16.38 -6.52 12.54
C MET A 139 -16.94 -7.09 13.84
N ASN A 140 -17.18 -8.42 13.89
CA ASN A 140 -17.75 -9.12 15.07
C ASN A 140 -16.94 -10.41 15.31
N ALA A 141 -15.85 -10.31 16.05
CA ALA A 141 -14.94 -11.44 16.31
C ALA A 141 -15.39 -12.43 17.40
N THR A 142 -16.67 -12.43 17.77
CA THR A 142 -17.22 -13.33 18.83
C THR A 142 -17.74 -14.66 18.29
N GLU A 143 -17.77 -14.84 16.98
CA GLU A 143 -18.28 -16.01 16.31
C GLU A 143 -17.15 -16.97 15.89
N GLU A 144 -17.52 -18.18 15.40
CA GLU A 144 -16.56 -19.12 14.88
C GLU A 144 -15.84 -18.55 13.64
N ILE A 145 -14.53 -18.52 13.69
CA ILE A 145 -13.70 -17.96 12.60
C ILE A 145 -13.36 -19.07 11.64
N ASN A 146 -13.88 -18.99 10.41
CA ASN A 146 -13.61 -19.96 9.35
C ASN A 146 -12.36 -19.62 8.52
N LEU A 147 -11.91 -18.38 8.51
CA LEU A 147 -10.70 -17.94 7.82
C LEU A 147 -9.78 -17.18 8.79
N GLU A 148 -8.62 -17.75 9.06
CA GLU A 148 -7.59 -17.10 9.86
C GLU A 148 -6.26 -17.07 9.12
N LEU A 149 -5.59 -15.92 9.15
CA LEU A 149 -4.23 -15.73 8.68
C LEU A 149 -3.42 -15.04 9.77
N LYS A 150 -2.21 -15.55 10.02
CA LYS A 150 -1.32 -15.03 11.06
C LYS A 150 -0.06 -14.48 10.41
N VAL A 151 0.31 -13.26 10.81
CA VAL A 151 1.54 -12.60 10.37
C VAL A 151 2.47 -12.48 11.57
N ASN A 152 3.68 -13.01 11.45
CA ASN A 152 4.71 -12.93 12.48
C ASN A 152 5.44 -11.60 12.35
N PHE A 153 5.34 -10.78 13.38
CA PHE A 153 6.03 -9.51 13.48
C PHE A 153 7.35 -9.69 14.24
N HIS A 154 8.43 -9.13 13.69
CA HIS A 154 9.77 -9.15 14.25
C HIS A 154 10.31 -7.74 14.35
N ASN A 155 10.54 -7.25 15.55
CA ASN A 155 11.22 -5.98 15.78
C ASN A 155 12.72 -6.18 15.58
N ILE A 156 13.22 -5.81 14.41
CA ILE A 156 14.63 -5.87 14.04
C ILE A 156 15.32 -4.49 14.15
N ALA A 157 14.73 -3.46 14.78
CA ALA A 157 15.48 -2.25 15.13
C ALA A 157 16.76 -2.67 15.89
N TYR A 158 17.92 -2.14 15.47
CA TYR A 158 19.20 -2.69 15.88
C TYR A 158 19.36 -2.74 17.41
N ASP A 159 19.56 -3.92 17.88
CA ASP A 159 19.96 -4.28 19.24
C ASP A 159 20.57 -5.69 19.18
N LYS A 160 21.83 -5.78 19.50
CA LYS A 160 22.60 -7.04 19.41
C LYS A 160 22.08 -8.16 20.33
N GLU A 161 21.27 -7.83 21.31
CA GLU A 161 20.69 -8.82 22.25
C GLU A 161 19.41 -9.47 21.68
N LYS A 162 18.82 -8.92 20.62
CA LYS A 162 17.64 -9.51 20.01
C LYS A 162 17.91 -10.88 19.41
N THR A 163 17.07 -11.83 19.76
CA THR A 163 17.22 -13.25 19.41
C THR A 163 17.36 -13.49 17.90
N LEU A 164 16.54 -12.82 17.09
CA LEU A 164 16.56 -13.01 15.64
C LEU A 164 17.84 -12.42 15.02
N LEU A 165 18.33 -11.28 15.52
CA LEU A 165 19.57 -10.66 15.04
C LEU A 165 20.81 -11.46 15.46
N GLN A 166 20.75 -12.22 16.57
CA GLN A 166 21.80 -13.17 16.93
C GLN A 166 21.84 -14.39 16.01
N LYS A 167 20.68 -14.80 15.49
CA LYS A 167 20.54 -15.99 14.62
C LYS A 167 20.75 -15.69 13.13
N SER A 168 20.55 -14.44 12.70
CA SER A 168 20.68 -14.04 11.31
C SER A 168 21.71 -12.92 11.18
N ARG A 169 22.84 -13.23 10.52
CA ARG A 169 23.85 -12.23 10.18
C ARG A 169 23.30 -11.20 9.21
N SER A 170 22.57 -11.63 8.19
CA SER A 170 22.00 -10.75 7.18
C SER A 170 21.03 -9.75 7.78
N LEU A 171 20.12 -10.17 8.67
CA LEU A 171 19.20 -9.26 9.35
C LEU A 171 19.93 -8.32 10.31
N ARG A 172 20.93 -8.80 11.03
CA ARG A 172 21.75 -7.98 11.93
C ARG A 172 22.50 -6.90 11.17
N ASP A 173 23.17 -7.26 10.09
CA ASP A 173 23.99 -6.36 9.29
C ASP A 173 23.10 -5.28 8.63
N TYR A 174 21.94 -5.67 8.08
CA TYR A 174 20.93 -4.73 7.58
C TYR A 174 20.43 -3.78 8.69
N SER A 175 20.06 -4.33 9.84
CA SER A 175 19.54 -3.53 10.97
C SER A 175 20.58 -2.54 11.46
N PHE A 176 21.83 -2.93 11.55
CA PHE A 176 22.95 -2.06 11.93
C PHE A 176 23.14 -0.93 10.92
N PHE A 177 23.13 -1.24 9.63
CA PHE A 177 23.23 -0.23 8.56
C PHE A 177 22.14 0.84 8.67
N ILE A 178 20.88 0.40 8.83
CA ILE A 178 19.74 1.31 9.00
C ILE A 178 19.86 2.15 10.28
N ASP A 179 20.29 1.55 11.38
CA ASP A 179 20.51 2.25 12.65
C ASP A 179 21.61 3.30 12.54
N ARG A 180 22.70 2.97 11.86
CA ARG A 180 23.81 3.90 11.60
C ARG A 180 23.37 5.12 10.79
N ILE A 181 22.55 4.92 9.76
CA ILE A 181 21.98 6.04 8.98
C ILE A 181 21.11 6.93 9.88
N LYS A 182 20.26 6.32 10.71
CA LYS A 182 19.38 7.06 11.63
C LYS A 182 20.19 7.86 12.65
N GLY A 183 21.25 7.27 13.20
CA GLY A 183 22.17 7.95 14.12
C GLY A 183 22.81 9.17 13.47
N ASN A 184 23.41 9.01 12.28
CA ASN A 184 24.01 10.10 11.52
C ASN A 184 23.01 11.24 11.24
N MET A 185 21.76 10.89 10.88
CA MET A 185 20.70 11.90 10.68
C MET A 185 20.27 12.58 11.98
N ALA A 186 20.24 11.86 13.11
CA ALA A 186 19.94 12.43 14.42
C ALA A 186 21.04 13.41 14.88
N ASP A 187 22.29 13.17 14.49
CA ASP A 187 23.43 14.05 14.71
C ASP A 187 23.45 15.28 13.77
N GLY A 188 22.39 15.44 12.94
CA GLY A 188 22.19 16.62 12.09
C GLY A 188 22.76 16.49 10.68
N MET A 189 23.25 15.32 10.27
CA MET A 189 23.68 15.11 8.89
C MET A 189 22.49 15.13 7.92
N GLU A 190 22.71 15.71 6.76
CA GLU A 190 21.77 15.59 5.65
C GLU A 190 21.72 14.13 5.18
N ARG A 191 20.55 13.67 4.71
CA ARG A 191 20.27 12.24 4.41
C ARG A 191 21.32 11.61 3.49
N ALA A 192 21.62 12.26 2.37
CA ALA A 192 22.59 11.72 1.41
C ALA A 192 23.98 11.55 2.03
N GLN A 193 24.38 12.48 2.87
CA GLN A 193 25.63 12.41 3.62
C GLN A 193 25.58 11.28 4.68
N ALA A 194 24.46 11.19 5.43
CA ALA A 194 24.26 10.18 6.44
C ALA A 194 24.36 8.76 5.86
N ILE A 195 23.80 8.53 4.67
CA ILE A 195 23.90 7.25 3.96
C ILE A 195 25.33 6.98 3.52
N ARG A 196 26.00 7.92 2.87
CA ARG A 196 27.41 7.76 2.43
C ARG A 196 28.34 7.43 3.60
N GLU A 197 28.19 8.12 4.72
CA GLU A 197 28.98 7.88 5.92
C GLU A 197 28.69 6.50 6.54
N ALA A 198 27.42 6.08 6.53
CA ALA A 198 27.04 4.74 6.98
C ALA A 198 27.62 3.63 6.06
N MET A 199 27.56 3.83 4.74
CA MET A 199 28.16 2.92 3.76
C MET A 199 29.67 2.76 3.99
N ARG A 200 30.38 3.88 4.04
CA ARG A 200 31.83 3.88 4.28
C ARG A 200 32.20 3.12 5.56
N TYR A 201 31.50 3.41 6.66
CA TYR A 201 31.72 2.73 7.94
C TYR A 201 31.47 1.22 7.82
N CYS A 202 30.38 0.83 7.18
CA CYS A 202 30.02 -0.58 7.03
C CYS A 202 31.02 -1.34 6.16
N GLU A 203 31.52 -0.74 5.08
CA GLU A 203 32.55 -1.32 4.22
C GLU A 203 33.88 -1.53 4.96
N GLU A 204 34.31 -0.55 5.78
CA GLU A 204 35.51 -0.61 6.60
C GLU A 204 35.45 -1.73 7.67
N HIS A 205 34.22 -2.08 8.11
CA HIS A 205 33.98 -3.07 9.17
C HIS A 205 33.40 -4.41 8.67
N ASP A 206 33.46 -4.65 7.36
CA ASP A 206 32.97 -5.88 6.71
C ASP A 206 31.46 -6.18 6.95
N ILE A 207 30.64 -5.11 7.09
CA ILE A 207 29.19 -5.17 7.26
C ILE A 207 28.54 -4.90 5.90
N MET A 208 27.80 -5.85 5.32
CA MET A 208 27.19 -5.75 3.99
C MET A 208 28.17 -5.36 2.87
N LYS A 209 29.47 -5.50 3.07
CA LYS A 209 30.54 -4.94 2.23
C LYS A 209 30.38 -5.23 0.75
N GLU A 210 30.25 -6.50 0.38
CA GLU A 210 30.10 -6.90 -1.04
C GLU A 210 28.87 -6.27 -1.68
N PHE A 211 27.75 -6.22 -0.95
CA PHE A 211 26.52 -5.61 -1.42
C PHE A 211 26.68 -4.10 -1.62
N LEU A 212 27.25 -3.41 -0.65
CA LEU A 212 27.43 -1.96 -0.71
C LEU A 212 28.38 -1.56 -1.84
N GLN A 213 29.47 -2.30 -2.06
CA GLN A 213 30.40 -2.05 -3.17
C GLN A 213 29.77 -2.30 -4.55
N GLN A 214 28.93 -3.32 -4.67
CA GLN A 214 28.23 -3.63 -5.93
C GLN A 214 27.15 -2.60 -6.27
N HIS A 215 26.53 -2.00 -5.26
CA HIS A 215 25.36 -1.13 -5.41
C HIS A 215 25.61 0.31 -4.95
N GLU A 216 26.88 0.74 -4.83
CA GLU A 216 27.26 2.08 -4.34
C GLU A 216 26.51 3.19 -5.12
N GLY A 217 26.56 3.15 -6.45
CA GLY A 217 25.86 4.10 -7.31
C GLY A 217 24.35 4.08 -7.10
N GLU A 218 23.77 2.89 -7.08
CA GLU A 218 22.31 2.71 -6.96
C GLU A 218 21.78 3.18 -5.60
N VAL A 219 22.50 2.88 -4.50
CA VAL A 219 22.12 3.31 -3.14
C VAL A 219 22.23 4.83 -2.99
N VAL A 220 23.22 5.45 -3.62
CA VAL A 220 23.39 6.91 -3.64
C VAL A 220 22.38 7.58 -4.58
N ASP A 221 22.14 7.01 -5.76
CA ASP A 221 21.20 7.52 -6.76
C ASP A 221 19.74 7.40 -6.31
N MET A 222 19.40 6.38 -5.49
CA MET A 222 18.08 6.27 -4.88
C MET A 222 17.69 7.52 -4.09
N VAL A 223 18.63 8.16 -3.41
CA VAL A 223 18.39 9.41 -2.69
C VAL A 223 17.97 10.53 -3.66
N ASN A 224 18.59 10.56 -4.83
CA ASN A 224 18.28 11.53 -5.88
C ASN A 224 16.98 11.17 -6.62
N PHE A 225 16.71 9.88 -6.83
CA PHE A 225 15.50 9.40 -7.51
C PHE A 225 14.25 9.54 -6.62
N GLU A 226 14.35 9.29 -5.32
CA GLU A 226 13.25 9.55 -4.36
C GLU A 226 12.87 11.03 -4.32
N TRP A 227 13.84 11.94 -4.51
CA TRP A 227 13.57 13.38 -4.64
C TRP A 227 12.72 13.68 -5.87
N ASN A 228 13.09 13.12 -7.02
CA ASN A 228 12.35 13.30 -8.27
C ASN A 228 10.97 12.63 -8.25
N GLN A 229 10.84 11.49 -7.60
CA GLN A 229 9.55 10.79 -7.45
C GLN A 229 8.58 11.58 -6.57
N LYS A 230 9.09 12.29 -5.55
CA LYS A 230 8.26 13.16 -4.72
C LYS A 230 7.72 14.35 -5.50
N ASP A 231 8.57 15.01 -6.27
CA ASP A 231 8.15 16.10 -7.14
C ASP A 231 7.12 15.63 -8.17
N PHE A 232 7.29 14.39 -8.67
CA PHE A 232 6.34 13.75 -9.58
C PHE A 232 5.00 13.41 -8.88
N GLU A 233 5.03 12.87 -7.66
CA GLU A 233 3.81 12.58 -6.88
C GLU A 233 3.08 13.87 -6.46
N GLU A 234 3.81 14.92 -6.08
CA GLU A 234 3.23 16.24 -5.81
C GLU A 234 2.61 16.84 -7.07
N ALA A 235 3.28 16.77 -8.22
CA ALA A 235 2.75 17.23 -9.50
C ALA A 235 1.49 16.47 -9.92
N ILE A 236 1.45 15.15 -9.76
CA ILE A 236 0.24 14.34 -10.02
C ILE A 236 -0.90 14.71 -9.07
N LEU A 237 -0.59 14.93 -7.80
CA LEU A 237 -1.58 15.32 -6.80
C LEU A 237 -2.16 16.71 -7.11
N GLU A 238 -1.30 17.67 -7.46
CA GLU A 238 -1.72 19.02 -7.89
C GLU A 238 -2.59 18.95 -9.15
N GLU A 239 -2.17 18.19 -10.16
CA GLU A 239 -2.96 17.97 -11.38
C GLU A 239 -4.31 17.29 -11.07
N GLY A 240 -4.33 16.32 -10.16
CA GLY A 240 -5.56 15.64 -9.70
C GLY A 240 -6.52 16.59 -9.00
N ILE A 241 -6.01 17.47 -8.13
CA ILE A 241 -6.78 18.51 -7.44
C ILE A 241 -7.32 19.52 -8.46
N GLU A 242 -6.52 19.96 -9.39
CA GLU A 242 -6.91 20.94 -10.43
C GLU A 242 -8.00 20.38 -11.36
N ARG A 243 -7.86 19.12 -11.79
CA ARG A 243 -8.89 18.39 -12.56
C ARG A 243 -10.19 18.22 -11.76
N GLY A 244 -10.09 17.87 -10.48
CA GLY A 244 -11.25 17.73 -9.58
C GLY A 244 -11.99 19.05 -9.40
N LEU A 245 -11.26 20.15 -9.19
CA LEU A 245 -11.83 21.50 -9.08
C LEU A 245 -12.46 21.97 -10.39
N ALA A 246 -11.82 21.72 -11.53
CA ALA A 246 -12.34 22.05 -12.84
C ALA A 246 -13.65 21.29 -13.14
N ARG A 247 -13.68 20.00 -12.83
CA ARG A 247 -14.88 19.15 -12.99
C ARG A 247 -16.01 19.59 -12.06
N GLY A 248 -15.75 19.80 -10.77
CA GLY A 248 -16.75 20.27 -9.81
C GLY A 248 -17.33 21.65 -10.20
N ARG A 249 -16.50 22.57 -10.71
CA ARG A 249 -16.98 23.87 -11.24
C ARG A 249 -17.85 23.71 -12.50
N ALA A 250 -17.51 22.77 -13.39
CA ALA A 250 -18.29 22.51 -14.59
C ALA A 250 -19.63 21.87 -14.26
N GLU A 251 -19.65 20.87 -13.36
CA GLU A 251 -20.86 20.22 -12.87
C GLU A 251 -21.77 21.21 -12.13
N GLY A 252 -21.26 21.99 -11.18
CA GLY A 252 -22.03 23.01 -10.46
C GLY A 252 -22.59 24.12 -11.36
N ARG A 253 -21.87 24.52 -12.43
CA ARG A 253 -22.38 25.47 -13.42
C ARG A 253 -23.49 24.84 -14.27
N ALA A 254 -23.39 23.55 -14.61
CA ALA A 254 -24.41 22.86 -15.38
C ALA A 254 -25.70 22.67 -14.56
N GLU A 255 -25.56 22.27 -13.29
CA GLU A 255 -26.68 22.16 -12.34
C GLU A 255 -27.34 23.50 -12.10
N GLY A 256 -26.63 24.55 -11.75
CA GLY A 256 -27.15 25.86 -11.51
C GLY A 256 -27.86 26.47 -12.74
N ARG A 257 -27.37 26.20 -13.97
CA ARG A 257 -28.08 26.59 -15.21
C ARG A 257 -29.35 25.80 -15.40
N SER A 258 -29.38 24.51 -15.06
CA SER A 258 -30.57 23.67 -15.17
C SER A 258 -31.63 24.09 -14.17
N GLU A 259 -31.24 24.34 -12.92
CA GLU A 259 -32.11 24.82 -11.84
C GLU A 259 -32.66 26.20 -12.18
N GLY A 260 -31.81 27.15 -12.56
CA GLY A 260 -32.25 28.50 -12.93
C GLY A 260 -33.25 28.52 -14.11
N ARG A 261 -33.03 27.66 -15.12
CA ARG A 261 -34.02 27.52 -16.22
C ARG A 261 -35.34 26.91 -15.75
N SER A 262 -35.31 25.98 -14.79
CA SER A 262 -36.51 25.38 -14.21
C SER A 262 -37.29 26.39 -13.38
N GLU A 263 -36.60 27.17 -12.55
CA GLU A 263 -37.20 28.24 -11.74
C GLU A 263 -37.82 29.34 -12.61
N GLU A 264 -37.12 29.79 -13.65
CA GLU A 264 -37.62 30.77 -14.60
C GLU A 264 -38.91 30.27 -15.30
N LYS A 265 -38.88 28.99 -15.72
CA LYS A 265 -40.08 28.35 -16.31
C LYS A 265 -41.24 28.25 -15.34
N ASN A 266 -40.96 27.87 -14.09
CA ASN A 266 -41.99 27.78 -13.05
C ASN A 266 -42.58 29.16 -12.74
N ALA A 267 -41.74 30.20 -12.61
CA ALA A 267 -42.18 31.58 -12.42
C ALA A 267 -43.04 32.06 -13.58
N PHE A 268 -42.66 31.78 -14.82
CA PHE A 268 -43.44 32.11 -16.00
C PHE A 268 -44.80 31.42 -15.99
N VAL A 269 -44.91 30.15 -15.62
CA VAL A 269 -46.18 29.42 -15.49
C VAL A 269 -47.06 30.04 -14.41
N VAL A 270 -46.50 30.45 -13.28
CA VAL A 270 -47.24 31.13 -12.21
C VAL A 270 -47.83 32.45 -12.71
N GLU A 271 -47.12 33.24 -13.48
CA GLU A 271 -47.65 34.47 -14.09
C GLU A 271 -48.82 34.19 -15.07
N LEU A 272 -48.69 33.16 -15.92
CA LEU A 272 -49.75 32.76 -16.84
C LEU A 272 -51.02 32.27 -16.10
N LEU A 273 -50.84 31.62 -14.95
CA LEU A 273 -51.95 31.20 -14.08
C LEU A 273 -52.64 32.39 -13.44
N LYS A 274 -51.93 33.44 -13.01
CA LYS A 274 -52.50 34.69 -12.50
C LYS A 274 -53.38 35.41 -13.54
N GLU A 275 -52.95 35.37 -14.81
CA GLU A 275 -53.71 35.92 -15.95
C GLU A 275 -54.88 35.03 -16.34
N LYS A 276 -55.18 33.94 -15.59
CA LYS A 276 -56.27 33.00 -15.78
C LYS A 276 -56.37 32.38 -17.18
N LEU A 277 -55.23 32.14 -17.81
CA LEU A 277 -55.17 31.45 -19.09
C LEU A 277 -55.55 29.96 -18.94
N PRO A 278 -56.18 29.33 -19.96
CA PRO A 278 -56.50 27.90 -19.93
C PRO A 278 -55.25 27.03 -19.74
N MET A 279 -55.35 26.01 -18.87
CA MET A 279 -54.22 25.12 -18.55
C MET A 279 -53.59 24.45 -19.78
N GLU A 280 -54.41 24.07 -20.75
CA GLU A 280 -53.95 23.49 -22.03
C GLU A 280 -53.08 24.47 -22.82
N THR A 281 -53.42 25.77 -22.77
CA THR A 281 -52.63 26.82 -23.40
C THR A 281 -51.31 27.01 -22.68
N ILE A 282 -51.35 27.02 -21.34
CA ILE A 282 -50.13 27.12 -20.49
C ILE A 282 -49.22 25.93 -20.74
N ALA A 283 -49.75 24.69 -20.80
CA ALA A 283 -48.98 23.49 -21.08
C ALA A 283 -48.29 23.55 -22.47
N LYS A 284 -49.00 24.04 -23.48
CA LYS A 284 -48.47 24.18 -24.84
C LYS A 284 -47.33 25.19 -24.92
N VAL A 285 -47.41 26.30 -24.21
CA VAL A 285 -46.41 27.37 -24.23
C VAL A 285 -45.22 27.03 -23.34
N SER A 286 -45.46 26.54 -22.12
CA SER A 286 -44.39 26.22 -21.14
C SER A 286 -43.68 24.90 -21.41
N LYS A 287 -44.30 24.00 -22.19
CA LYS A 287 -43.86 22.60 -22.39
C LYS A 287 -43.76 21.83 -21.06
N LEU A 288 -44.58 22.15 -20.08
CA LEU A 288 -44.76 21.39 -18.83
C LEU A 288 -46.06 20.58 -18.93
N SER A 289 -46.11 19.49 -18.16
CA SER A 289 -47.33 18.68 -18.08
C SER A 289 -48.43 19.42 -17.30
N VAL A 290 -49.68 19.08 -17.58
CA VAL A 290 -50.83 19.68 -16.90
C VAL A 290 -50.79 19.42 -15.39
N GLU A 291 -50.33 18.22 -14.99
CA GLU A 291 -50.17 17.85 -13.58
C GLU A 291 -49.15 18.79 -12.88
N LYS A 292 -48.01 19.12 -13.54
CA LYS A 292 -47.02 20.05 -12.99
C LYS A 292 -47.53 21.47 -12.89
N ILE A 293 -48.33 21.91 -13.83
CA ILE A 293 -49.01 23.23 -13.81
C ILE A 293 -49.99 23.29 -12.66
N GLN A 294 -50.78 22.22 -12.44
CA GLN A 294 -51.70 22.13 -11.30
C GLN A 294 -50.97 22.16 -9.97
N GLU A 295 -49.87 21.45 -9.87
CA GLU A 295 -49.03 21.47 -8.67
C GLU A 295 -48.54 22.88 -8.34
N LEU A 296 -48.02 23.60 -9.35
CA LEU A 296 -47.58 25.00 -9.19
C LEU A 296 -48.72 25.91 -8.83
N GLY A 297 -49.92 25.73 -9.45
CA GLY A 297 -51.11 26.51 -9.13
C GLY A 297 -51.58 26.33 -7.70
N ARG A 298 -51.56 25.10 -7.17
CA ARG A 298 -51.87 24.81 -5.76
C ARG A 298 -50.84 25.40 -4.81
N LEU A 299 -49.55 25.27 -5.14
CA LEU A 299 -48.47 25.81 -4.33
C LEU A 299 -48.56 27.32 -4.14
N HIS A 300 -49.07 28.03 -5.15
CA HIS A 300 -49.22 29.48 -5.14
C HIS A 300 -50.66 29.93 -4.87
N SER A 301 -51.56 29.03 -4.46
CA SER A 301 -52.99 29.33 -4.14
C SER A 301 -53.76 29.99 -5.31
N LEU A 302 -53.44 29.57 -6.54
CA LEU A 302 -54.07 30.06 -7.77
C LEU A 302 -55.09 29.09 -8.36
N LEU A 303 -55.22 27.90 -7.76
CA LEU A 303 -56.15 26.82 -8.13
C LEU A 303 -56.80 26.24 -6.88
#